data_5fba1c8c1849cfeec12709a27c1bb580
#
_entry.id   5fba1c8c1849cfeec12709a27c1bb580
#
_cell.length_a   1.000
_cell.length_b   1.000
_cell.length_c   1.000
_cell.angle_alpha   90.00
_cell.angle_beta   90.00
_cell.angle_gamma   90.00
#
_symmetry.space_group_name_H-M   'P 1'
#
loop_
_entity.id
_entity.type
_entity.pdbx_description
1 polymer ?
#
loop_
_entity_poly.entity_id
_entity_poly.type
_entity_poly.pdbx_seq_one_letter_code
_entity_poly.pdbx_strand_id
1 'polypeptide(L)'
;LGGSSNSVLHLLAIAHETGVELSIDKFDQLSRNVPHLADMKPFGKYHMVNLNEIGGVPVVSKILLENNLIDPDCITVTGKTVGENLENIQIPKNQDVISFPDSPISNEGGIAVLKGSLSPKGSVVKTAGIDINTFTGPANVFDSEQDALDALFNNKIKKGEVVVIRNEGPKGGPGMRLSLIHI
;
A
#
# COMPACT_ATOMS: atom_id res chain seq x y z
N LEU A 1 7.12 2.87 -2.38
CA LEU A 1 6.68 4.16 -1.84
C LEU A 1 6.01 4.06 -0.45
N GLY A 2 5.67 2.89 0.08
CA GLY A 2 4.93 2.74 1.33
C GLY A 2 3.42 2.88 1.18
N GLY A 3 2.85 2.47 0.04
CA GLY A 3 1.44 2.57 -0.27
C GLY A 3 0.51 1.75 0.62
N SER A 4 -0.80 1.88 0.39
CA SER A 4 -1.85 1.15 1.09
C SER A 4 -2.30 -0.07 0.29
N SER A 5 -2.65 -1.17 0.97
CA SER A 5 -3.31 -2.33 0.35
C SER A 5 -4.63 -1.96 -0.33
N ASN A 6 -5.32 -0.92 0.16
CA ASN A 6 -6.54 -0.40 -0.49
C ASN A 6 -6.28 0.09 -1.92
N SER A 7 -5.09 0.61 -2.21
CA SER A 7 -4.73 1.04 -3.57
C SER A 7 -4.78 -0.12 -4.56
N VAL A 8 -4.39 -1.32 -4.15
CA VAL A 8 -4.45 -2.51 -5.00
C VAL A 8 -5.89 -2.85 -5.35
N LEU A 9 -6.79 -2.86 -4.36
CA LEU A 9 -8.22 -3.14 -4.56
C LEU A 9 -8.86 -2.13 -5.49
N HIS A 10 -8.66 -0.84 -5.25
CA HIS A 10 -9.27 0.22 -6.05
C HIS A 10 -8.72 0.29 -7.48
N LEU A 11 -7.40 0.13 -7.66
CA LEU A 11 -6.83 0.15 -9.01
C LEU A 11 -7.24 -1.08 -9.84
N LEU A 12 -7.36 -2.25 -9.23
CA LEU A 12 -7.91 -3.43 -9.91
C LEU A 12 -9.37 -3.22 -10.31
N ALA A 13 -10.19 -2.59 -9.47
CA ALA A 13 -11.58 -2.26 -9.79
C ALA A 13 -11.66 -1.25 -10.95
N ILE A 14 -10.87 -0.18 -10.92
CA ILE A 14 -10.82 0.82 -12.00
C ILE A 14 -10.36 0.17 -13.31
N ALA A 15 -9.32 -0.65 -13.26
CA ALA A 15 -8.82 -1.36 -14.44
C ALA A 15 -9.90 -2.26 -15.06
N HIS A 16 -10.66 -2.98 -14.22
CA HIS A 16 -11.77 -3.83 -14.67
C HIS A 16 -12.84 -3.00 -15.38
N GLU A 17 -13.31 -1.90 -14.81
CA GLU A 17 -14.34 -1.03 -15.38
C GLU A 17 -13.88 -0.34 -16.68
N THR A 18 -12.60 -0.07 -16.80
CA THR A 18 -12.03 0.59 -18.00
C THR A 18 -11.55 -0.39 -19.07
N GLY A 19 -11.65 -1.71 -18.84
CA GLY A 19 -11.17 -2.74 -19.75
C GLY A 19 -9.66 -2.83 -19.86
N VAL A 20 -8.91 -2.28 -18.88
CA VAL A 20 -7.45 -2.37 -18.81
C VAL A 20 -7.05 -3.66 -18.11
N GLU A 21 -6.20 -4.46 -18.74
CA GLU A 21 -5.67 -5.66 -18.12
C GLU A 21 -4.65 -5.31 -17.03
N LEU A 22 -4.99 -5.58 -15.77
CA LEU A 22 -4.13 -5.37 -14.61
C LEU A 22 -4.24 -6.58 -13.67
N SER A 23 -3.13 -7.23 -13.40
CA SER A 23 -3.07 -8.36 -12.47
C SER A 23 -2.52 -7.94 -11.10
N ILE A 24 -2.87 -8.71 -10.07
CA ILE A 24 -2.30 -8.52 -8.73
C ILE A 24 -0.78 -8.73 -8.71
N ASP A 25 -0.26 -9.62 -9.57
CA ASP A 25 1.17 -9.92 -9.67
C ASP A 25 1.97 -8.70 -10.19
N LYS A 26 1.33 -7.79 -10.94
CA LYS A 26 1.96 -6.55 -11.39
C LYS A 26 2.30 -5.62 -10.22
N PHE A 27 1.47 -5.62 -9.18
CA PHE A 27 1.76 -4.84 -7.95
C PHE A 27 2.97 -5.39 -7.20
N ASP A 28 3.12 -6.72 -7.12
CA ASP A 28 4.30 -7.35 -6.51
C ASP A 28 5.57 -6.99 -7.29
N GLN A 29 5.51 -7.11 -8.61
CA GLN A 29 6.63 -6.76 -9.50
C GLN A 29 7.06 -5.30 -9.33
N LEU A 30 6.10 -4.36 -9.31
CA LEU A 30 6.38 -2.93 -9.13
C LEU A 30 6.92 -2.65 -7.72
N SER A 31 6.39 -3.31 -6.70
CA SER A 31 6.84 -3.14 -5.32
C SER A 31 8.28 -3.61 -5.11
N ARG A 32 8.72 -4.65 -5.84
CA ARG A 32 10.12 -5.10 -5.79
C ARG A 32 11.08 -4.14 -6.50
N ASN A 33 10.59 -3.39 -7.50
CA ASN A 33 11.41 -2.49 -8.30
C ASN A 33 11.44 -1.05 -7.75
N VAL A 34 10.40 -0.63 -7.03
CA VAL A 34 10.29 0.71 -6.49
C VAL A 34 10.52 0.67 -4.98
N PRO A 35 11.61 1.24 -4.48
CA PRO A 35 11.94 1.17 -3.07
C PRO A 35 10.95 1.93 -2.19
N HIS A 36 10.96 1.64 -0.89
CA HIS A 36 10.18 2.37 0.11
C HIS A 36 10.88 3.68 0.43
N LEU A 37 10.28 4.79 0.02
CA LEU A 37 10.86 6.14 0.13
C LEU A 37 10.14 7.03 1.14
N ALA A 38 8.86 6.78 1.42
CA ALA A 38 8.01 7.68 2.19
C ALA A 38 7.66 7.11 3.56
N ASP A 39 8.23 7.70 4.62
CA ASP A 39 7.99 7.29 6.02
C ASP A 39 6.71 7.89 6.58
N MET A 40 5.56 7.51 6.00
CA MET A 40 4.25 8.11 6.26
C MET A 40 3.41 7.32 7.27
N LYS A 41 2.63 8.05 8.09
CA LYS A 41 1.59 7.45 8.95
C LYS A 41 0.61 6.58 8.13
N PRO A 42 0.06 5.50 8.73
CA PRO A 42 0.04 5.16 10.16
C PRO A 42 1.28 4.43 10.68
N PHE A 43 2.18 3.95 9.83
CA PHE A 43 3.34 3.15 10.26
C PHE A 43 4.63 3.96 10.32
N GLY A 44 4.72 5.07 9.61
CA GLY A 44 5.86 5.95 9.59
C GLY A 44 5.73 7.16 10.51
N LYS A 45 6.69 8.07 10.40
CA LYS A 45 6.84 9.26 11.24
C LYS A 45 5.98 10.43 10.78
N TYR A 46 5.87 10.65 9.46
CA TYR A 46 5.32 11.88 8.88
C TYR A 46 3.83 11.75 8.51
N HIS A 47 3.12 12.87 8.55
CA HIS A 47 1.74 13.01 8.06
C HIS A 47 1.71 13.58 6.64
N MET A 48 0.55 13.47 5.97
CA MET A 48 0.36 14.03 4.62
C MET A 48 0.58 15.55 4.56
N VAL A 49 0.37 16.27 5.65
CA VAL A 49 0.68 17.70 5.73
C VAL A 49 2.18 17.96 5.56
N ASN A 50 3.03 17.14 6.16
CA ASN A 50 4.49 17.27 5.99
C ASN A 50 4.93 16.99 4.55
N LEU A 51 4.29 16.02 3.89
CA LEU A 51 4.51 15.78 2.47
C LEU A 51 4.11 17.02 1.63
N ASN A 52 2.96 17.64 1.95
CA ASN A 52 2.50 18.83 1.26
C ASN A 52 3.47 20.02 1.43
N GLU A 53 4.03 20.19 2.63
CA GLU A 53 5.00 21.27 2.93
C GLU A 53 6.26 21.20 2.07
N ILE A 54 6.69 20.00 1.68
CA ILE A 54 7.87 19.80 0.81
C ILE A 54 7.53 19.85 -0.70
N GLY A 55 6.27 20.09 -1.08
CA GLY A 55 5.80 20.15 -2.46
C GLY A 55 4.90 18.99 -2.91
N GLY A 56 4.55 18.08 -2.00
CA GLY A 56 3.52 17.07 -2.19
C GLY A 56 3.85 15.97 -3.20
N VAL A 57 2.80 15.40 -3.79
CA VAL A 57 2.92 14.33 -4.80
C VAL A 57 3.80 14.72 -5.99
N PRO A 58 3.79 15.95 -6.51
CA PRO A 58 4.70 16.36 -7.60
C PRO A 58 6.18 16.14 -7.27
N VAL A 59 6.61 16.41 -6.04
CA VAL A 59 8.02 16.18 -5.62
C VAL A 59 8.33 14.69 -5.58
N VAL A 60 7.42 13.85 -5.05
CA VAL A 60 7.58 12.39 -5.09
C VAL A 60 7.72 11.89 -6.52
N SER A 61 6.82 12.34 -7.41
CA SER A 61 6.86 11.97 -8.84
C SER A 61 8.14 12.43 -9.52
N LYS A 62 8.65 13.63 -9.17
CA LYS A 62 9.91 14.14 -9.69
C LYS A 62 11.10 13.27 -9.27
N ILE A 63 11.16 12.85 -8.00
CA ILE A 63 12.19 11.91 -7.50
C ILE A 63 12.13 10.59 -8.28
N LEU A 64 10.95 10.04 -8.49
CA LEU A 64 10.78 8.80 -9.27
C LEU A 64 11.22 8.98 -10.71
N LEU A 65 10.88 10.10 -11.34
CA LEU A 65 11.24 10.42 -12.72
C LEU A 65 12.77 10.52 -12.90
N GLU A 66 13.44 11.25 -12.02
CA GLU A 66 14.91 11.43 -12.06
C GLU A 66 15.68 10.12 -11.82
N ASN A 67 15.02 9.11 -11.25
CA ASN A 67 15.59 7.78 -11.03
C ASN A 67 15.04 6.70 -11.97
N ASN A 68 14.37 7.07 -13.06
CA ASN A 68 13.79 6.16 -14.07
C ASN A 68 12.80 5.14 -13.49
N LEU A 69 12.07 5.51 -12.42
CA LEU A 69 11.08 4.67 -11.75
C LEU A 69 9.63 4.97 -12.19
N ILE A 70 9.44 5.95 -13.07
CA ILE A 70 8.17 6.32 -13.68
C ILE A 70 8.40 6.68 -15.15
N ASP A 71 7.43 6.35 -16.00
CA ASP A 71 7.51 6.63 -17.45
C ASP A 71 7.19 8.10 -17.72
N PRO A 72 8.13 8.88 -18.33
CA PRO A 72 7.91 10.30 -18.65
C PRO A 72 6.87 10.53 -19.74
N ASP A 73 6.64 9.57 -20.62
CA ASP A 73 5.85 9.75 -21.84
C ASP A 73 4.35 9.46 -21.64
N CYS A 74 3.98 8.93 -20.46
CA CYS A 74 2.58 8.68 -20.13
C CYS A 74 1.76 9.97 -20.12
N ILE A 75 0.66 9.99 -20.88
CA ILE A 75 -0.28 11.12 -20.91
C ILE A 75 -1.06 11.19 -19.60
N THR A 76 -1.24 12.38 -19.08
CA THR A 76 -1.99 12.66 -17.85
C THR A 76 -3.32 13.37 -18.16
N VAL A 77 -4.15 13.54 -17.12
CA VAL A 77 -5.44 14.27 -17.20
C VAL A 77 -5.29 15.74 -17.61
N THR A 78 -4.08 16.30 -17.55
CA THR A 78 -3.83 17.69 -18.02
C THR A 78 -3.68 17.77 -19.54
N GLY A 79 -3.66 16.65 -20.25
CA GLY A 79 -3.35 16.58 -21.69
C GLY A 79 -1.84 16.69 -22.00
N LYS A 80 -1.00 16.77 -20.98
CA LYS A 80 0.46 16.75 -21.06
C LYS A 80 1.01 15.44 -20.54
N THR A 81 2.25 15.14 -20.87
CA THR A 81 2.95 13.96 -20.33
C THR A 81 3.33 14.16 -18.86
N VAL A 82 3.72 13.06 -18.21
CA VAL A 82 4.29 13.09 -16.85
C VAL A 82 5.54 13.96 -16.82
N GLY A 83 6.43 13.78 -17.80
CA GLY A 83 7.67 14.57 -17.93
C GLY A 83 7.41 16.06 -18.02
N GLU A 84 6.50 16.48 -18.92
CA GLU A 84 6.12 17.88 -19.09
C GLU A 84 5.52 18.52 -17.84
N ASN A 85 4.66 17.76 -17.11
CA ASN A 85 4.06 18.25 -15.87
C ASN A 85 5.08 18.41 -14.74
N LEU A 86 6.17 17.66 -14.77
CA LEU A 86 7.21 17.65 -13.73
C LEU A 86 8.44 18.49 -14.09
N GLU A 87 8.48 19.11 -15.28
CA GLU A 87 9.65 19.86 -15.79
C GLU A 87 10.12 20.93 -14.79
N ASN A 88 9.19 21.74 -14.27
CA ASN A 88 9.49 22.87 -13.39
C ASN A 88 9.41 22.52 -11.88
N ILE A 89 9.21 21.26 -11.53
CA ILE A 89 9.16 20.85 -10.13
C ILE A 89 10.57 20.78 -9.58
N GLN A 90 10.78 21.45 -8.43
CA GLN A 90 12.05 21.46 -7.71
C GLN A 90 11.96 20.53 -6.48
N ILE A 91 12.97 19.71 -6.30
CA ILE A 91 13.09 18.87 -5.10
C ILE A 91 13.80 19.68 -4.01
N PRO A 92 13.18 19.92 -2.84
CA PRO A 92 13.83 20.64 -1.75
C PRO A 92 15.07 19.91 -1.26
N LYS A 93 16.18 20.64 -1.12
CA LYS A 93 17.47 20.04 -0.68
C LYS A 93 17.49 19.64 0.81
N ASN A 94 16.75 20.36 1.65
CA ASN A 94 16.72 20.18 3.10
C ASN A 94 15.35 19.63 3.52
N GLN A 95 15.08 18.36 3.21
CA GLN A 95 13.88 17.65 3.63
C GLN A 95 14.25 16.21 4.00
N ASP A 96 13.54 15.64 4.96
CA ASP A 96 13.71 14.29 5.48
C ASP A 96 12.40 13.46 5.43
N VAL A 97 11.37 13.99 4.77
CA VAL A 97 10.05 13.36 4.64
C VAL A 97 10.07 12.23 3.61
N ILE A 98 10.83 12.42 2.51
CA ILE A 98 11.01 11.43 1.45
C ILE A 98 12.49 11.10 1.33
N SER A 99 12.81 9.83 1.48
CA SER A 99 14.15 9.27 1.20
C SER A 99 14.40 9.22 -0.31
N PHE A 100 15.67 9.20 -0.70
CA PHE A 100 16.05 9.02 -2.10
C PHE A 100 16.33 7.53 -2.42
N PRO A 101 16.21 7.11 -3.68
CA PRO A 101 16.41 5.72 -4.09
C PRO A 101 17.80 5.15 -3.82
N ASP A 102 18.83 5.98 -3.68
CA ASP A 102 20.19 5.59 -3.28
C ASP A 102 20.35 5.35 -1.77
N SER A 103 19.40 5.85 -0.96
CA SER A 103 19.34 5.64 0.48
C SER A 103 17.89 5.46 0.95
N PRO A 104 17.21 4.38 0.51
CA PRO A 104 15.79 4.17 0.80
C PRO A 104 15.57 3.67 2.22
N ILE A 105 14.33 3.75 2.70
CA ILE A 105 13.90 3.12 3.97
C ILE A 105 14.00 1.60 3.85
N SER A 106 13.61 1.07 2.68
CA SER A 106 13.76 -0.34 2.31
C SER A 106 13.99 -0.44 0.80
N ASN A 107 14.78 -1.41 0.37
CA ASN A 107 15.06 -1.65 -1.06
C ASN A 107 13.82 -2.14 -1.83
N GLU A 108 12.83 -2.65 -1.15
CA GLU A 108 11.55 -3.07 -1.73
C GLU A 108 10.42 -2.16 -1.21
N GLY A 109 9.35 -2.04 -1.99
CA GLY A 109 8.16 -1.29 -1.62
C GLY A 109 7.41 -1.91 -0.44
N GLY A 110 6.42 -1.19 0.07
CA GLY A 110 5.70 -1.55 1.29
C GLY A 110 4.54 -2.53 1.09
N ILE A 111 4.42 -3.19 -0.07
CA ILE A 111 3.35 -4.13 -0.40
C ILE A 111 3.97 -5.37 -1.04
N ALA A 112 3.53 -6.57 -0.62
CA ALA A 112 3.88 -7.82 -1.26
C ALA A 112 2.62 -8.64 -1.58
N VAL A 113 2.74 -9.54 -2.55
CA VAL A 113 1.68 -10.51 -2.89
C VAL A 113 2.11 -11.89 -2.42
N LEU A 114 1.31 -12.47 -1.55
CA LEU A 114 1.53 -13.81 -1.02
C LEU A 114 0.59 -14.81 -1.71
N LYS A 115 1.09 -16.01 -2.01
CA LYS A 115 0.32 -17.12 -2.56
C LYS A 115 0.51 -18.36 -1.68
N GLY A 116 -0.57 -19.08 -1.43
CA GLY A 116 -0.53 -20.30 -0.63
C GLY A 116 -1.88 -21.00 -0.61
N SER A 117 -2.00 -22.05 0.19
CA SER A 117 -3.24 -22.84 0.29
C SER A 117 -4.44 -22.02 0.76
N LEU A 118 -4.22 -21.01 1.61
CA LEU A 118 -5.27 -20.12 2.10
C LEU A 118 -5.72 -19.13 1.00
N SER A 119 -4.81 -18.67 0.14
CA SER A 119 -5.11 -17.74 -0.95
C SER A 119 -4.34 -18.10 -2.22
N PRO A 120 -4.79 -19.10 -2.98
CA PRO A 120 -4.08 -19.58 -4.17
C PRO A 120 -4.02 -18.56 -5.30
N LYS A 121 -4.97 -17.62 -5.35
CA LYS A 121 -5.01 -16.53 -6.35
C LYS A 121 -4.19 -15.30 -5.95
N GLY A 122 -3.63 -15.31 -4.75
CA GLY A 122 -2.86 -14.20 -4.19
C GLY A 122 -3.63 -13.38 -3.16
N SER A 123 -2.90 -12.88 -2.20
CA SER A 123 -3.35 -11.93 -1.19
C SER A 123 -2.34 -10.80 -1.05
N VAL A 124 -2.81 -9.62 -0.68
CA VAL A 124 -1.96 -8.45 -0.49
C VAL A 124 -1.61 -8.34 0.98
N VAL A 125 -0.32 -8.17 1.25
CA VAL A 125 0.18 -7.86 2.59
C VAL A 125 0.93 -6.54 2.54
N LYS A 126 0.73 -5.71 3.56
CA LYS A 126 1.55 -4.52 3.78
C LYS A 126 2.77 -4.93 4.59
N THR A 127 3.95 -4.73 4.01
CA THR A 127 5.25 -5.05 4.62
C THR A 127 5.91 -3.84 5.27
N ALA A 128 5.51 -2.62 4.88
CA ALA A 128 6.02 -1.39 5.48
C ALA A 128 5.70 -1.33 6.98
N GLY A 129 6.75 -1.15 7.81
CA GLY A 129 6.63 -1.06 9.26
C GLY A 129 6.36 -2.40 9.97
N ILE A 130 6.58 -3.53 9.30
CA ILE A 130 6.45 -4.87 9.87
C ILE A 130 7.80 -5.57 9.83
N ASP A 131 8.34 -5.92 11.00
CA ASP A 131 9.62 -6.64 11.14
C ASP A 131 9.44 -8.17 11.18
N ILE A 132 8.20 -8.67 11.09
CA ILE A 132 7.88 -10.08 11.19
C ILE A 132 7.81 -10.70 9.81
N ASN A 133 8.76 -11.56 9.47
CA ASN A 133 8.81 -12.29 8.19
C ASN A 133 8.01 -13.61 8.22
N THR A 134 7.80 -14.19 9.40
CA THR A 134 7.10 -15.46 9.56
C THR A 134 6.32 -15.46 10.87
N PHE A 135 5.07 -15.86 10.81
CA PHE A 135 4.24 -16.05 12.00
C PHE A 135 3.50 -17.40 11.92
N THR A 136 3.52 -18.14 13.02
CA THR A 136 2.80 -19.41 13.14
C THR A 136 1.99 -19.39 14.43
N GLY A 137 0.71 -19.73 14.33
CA GLY A 137 -0.19 -19.76 15.48
C GLY A 137 -1.51 -20.44 15.16
N PRO A 138 -2.29 -20.81 16.18
CA PRO A 138 -3.63 -21.34 15.96
C PRO A 138 -4.53 -20.28 15.31
N ALA A 139 -5.33 -20.71 14.33
CA ALA A 139 -6.29 -19.84 13.69
C ALA A 139 -7.54 -19.66 14.56
N ASN A 140 -7.93 -18.41 14.82
CA ASN A 140 -9.21 -18.04 15.41
C ASN A 140 -10.07 -17.41 14.31
N VAL A 141 -11.09 -18.13 13.85
CA VAL A 141 -11.84 -17.83 12.63
C VAL A 141 -13.20 -17.24 12.97
N PHE A 142 -13.52 -16.11 12.38
CA PHE A 142 -14.78 -15.39 12.53
C PHE A 142 -15.49 -15.26 11.18
N ASP A 143 -16.81 -15.31 11.17
CA ASP A 143 -17.63 -15.23 9.97
C ASP A 143 -18.00 -13.79 9.59
N SER A 144 -17.72 -12.84 10.47
CA SER A 144 -17.91 -11.41 10.24
C SER A 144 -16.88 -10.57 11.01
N GLU A 145 -16.69 -9.31 10.57
CA GLU A 145 -15.92 -8.29 11.31
C GLU A 145 -16.51 -8.07 12.71
N GLN A 146 -17.86 -8.04 12.82
CA GLN A 146 -18.53 -7.78 14.08
C GLN A 146 -18.26 -8.88 15.12
N ASP A 147 -18.29 -10.15 14.71
CA ASP A 147 -17.97 -11.27 15.61
C ASP A 147 -16.51 -11.20 16.12
N ALA A 148 -15.58 -10.79 15.24
CA ALA A 148 -14.19 -10.60 15.61
C ALA A 148 -14.01 -9.44 16.61
N LEU A 149 -14.70 -8.31 16.40
CA LEU A 149 -14.72 -7.18 17.32
C LEU A 149 -15.30 -7.57 18.68
N ASP A 150 -16.43 -8.25 18.71
CA ASP A 150 -17.05 -8.70 19.94
C ASP A 150 -16.13 -9.68 20.71
N ALA A 151 -15.40 -10.53 19.98
CA ALA A 151 -14.41 -11.42 20.60
C ALA A 151 -13.21 -10.63 21.17
N LEU A 152 -12.74 -9.60 20.45
CA LEU A 152 -11.65 -8.74 20.88
C LEU A 152 -12.02 -7.98 22.16
N PHE A 153 -13.16 -7.30 22.18
CA PHE A 153 -13.63 -6.53 23.35
C PHE A 153 -13.95 -7.40 24.56
N ASN A 154 -14.34 -8.65 24.33
CA ASN A 154 -14.57 -9.62 25.41
C ASN A 154 -13.31 -10.43 25.79
N ASN A 155 -12.12 -10.04 25.35
CA ASN A 155 -10.84 -10.72 25.62
C ASN A 155 -10.83 -12.22 25.25
N LYS A 156 -11.56 -12.62 24.23
CA LYS A 156 -11.62 -14.00 23.75
C LYS A 156 -10.48 -14.36 22.78
N ILE A 157 -9.79 -13.34 22.25
CA ILE A 157 -8.62 -13.52 21.37
C ILE A 157 -7.37 -13.58 22.24
N LYS A 158 -6.58 -14.63 22.09
CA LYS A 158 -5.36 -14.85 22.88
C LYS A 158 -4.11 -14.42 22.11
N LYS A 159 -3.09 -14.01 22.85
CA LYS A 159 -1.78 -13.71 22.26
C LYS A 159 -1.24 -14.93 21.53
N GLY A 160 -0.79 -14.75 20.29
CA GLY A 160 -0.24 -15.81 19.46
C GLY A 160 -1.25 -16.47 18.54
N GLU A 161 -2.52 -16.09 18.58
CA GLU A 161 -3.52 -16.52 17.61
C GLU A 161 -3.45 -15.71 16.32
N VAL A 162 -3.81 -16.35 15.20
CA VAL A 162 -4.04 -15.70 13.89
C VAL A 162 -5.54 -15.45 13.76
N VAL A 163 -5.95 -14.19 13.78
CA VAL A 163 -7.35 -13.82 13.56
C VAL A 163 -7.66 -13.89 12.07
N VAL A 164 -8.67 -14.68 11.71
CA VAL A 164 -9.15 -14.86 10.35
C VAL A 164 -10.61 -14.42 10.28
N ILE A 165 -10.88 -13.37 9.49
CA ILE A 165 -12.24 -12.87 9.27
C ILE A 165 -12.67 -13.30 7.86
N ARG A 166 -13.80 -13.99 7.75
CA ARG A 166 -14.36 -14.50 6.50
C ARG A 166 -15.53 -13.65 6.04
N ASN A 167 -15.93 -13.82 4.79
CA ASN A 167 -17.15 -13.26 4.19
C ASN A 167 -17.19 -11.72 4.08
N GLU A 168 -16.08 -11.03 4.29
CA GLU A 168 -15.96 -9.56 4.19
C GLU A 168 -15.34 -9.10 2.86
N GLY A 169 -15.13 -10.03 1.92
CA GLY A 169 -14.62 -9.71 0.59
C GLY A 169 -15.69 -9.12 -0.35
N PRO A 170 -15.29 -8.51 -1.48
CA PRO A 170 -16.20 -7.84 -2.41
C PRO A 170 -17.16 -8.80 -3.15
N LYS A 171 -16.88 -10.10 -3.17
CA LYS A 171 -17.75 -11.12 -3.73
C LYS A 171 -18.62 -11.76 -2.64
N GLY A 172 -19.69 -11.13 -2.25
CA GLY A 172 -20.66 -11.68 -1.30
C GLY A 172 -20.72 -11.00 0.05
N GLY A 173 -19.90 -9.98 0.26
CA GLY A 173 -19.96 -9.12 1.45
C GLY A 173 -19.82 -7.66 1.09
N PRO A 174 -20.08 -6.74 2.03
CA PRO A 174 -19.96 -5.30 1.81
C PRO A 174 -18.52 -4.81 1.71
N GLY A 175 -17.54 -5.69 1.88
CA GLY A 175 -16.14 -5.33 2.13
C GLY A 175 -15.91 -4.95 3.60
N MET A 176 -14.65 -5.04 4.05
CA MET A 176 -14.30 -4.67 5.43
C MET A 176 -14.52 -3.17 5.65
N ARG A 177 -15.23 -2.83 6.70
CA ARG A 177 -15.47 -1.43 7.09
C ARG A 177 -14.17 -0.83 7.63
N LEU A 178 -13.93 0.46 7.33
CA LEU A 178 -12.75 1.18 7.82
C LEU A 178 -12.75 1.46 9.34
N SER A 179 -13.78 1.04 10.05
CA SER A 179 -13.93 1.27 11.49
C SER A 179 -12.83 0.65 12.36
N LEU A 180 -12.15 -0.39 11.87
CA LEU A 180 -11.02 -1.02 12.57
C LEU A 180 -9.72 -0.19 12.56
N ILE A 181 -9.65 0.88 11.78
CA ILE A 181 -8.47 1.75 11.72
C ILE A 181 -8.31 2.60 13.00
N HIS A 182 -9.36 2.72 13.79
CA HIS A 182 -9.41 3.59 14.96
C HIS A 182 -9.34 2.86 16.31
N ILE A 183 -9.00 1.57 16.30
CA ILE A 183 -8.86 0.76 17.51
C ILE A 183 -7.39 0.60 17.90
#